data_337b46d8377e1d57b935e6311751942f
#
_entry.id   337b46d8377e1d57b935e6311751942f
#
_cell.length_a   1.000
_cell.length_b   1.000
_cell.length_c   1.000
_cell.angle_alpha   90.00
_cell.angle_beta   90.00
_cell.angle_gamma   90.00
#
_symmetry.space_group_name_H-M   'P 1'
#
loop_
_entity.id
_entity.type
_entity.pdbx_description
1 polymer ?
#
loop_
_entity_poly.entity_id
_entity_poly.type
_entity_poly.pdbx_seq_one_letter_code
_entity_poly.pdbx_strand_id
1 'polypeptide(L)'
;MCNFFTLVSKGDGIPLYFDYKIRKAIIEKRSVYSSTDSHTSVADYYGFKGKLEDKLNKYEYNLLTKEFVIDQLNTRDDSKEIEKFCRKLDFKTIVPELIIHPIVNPLNLNRLRVTKKDISLLKEWSSVRDSVRDSVWSSVRDSVWSSVWDSVRDSVRDSVWSSVRDSVWSSVRDSVRDSVWSSVRDSVWSSVWAYISSFFNIEKWKYIDHKPGINPFQSAIDLWNSGLVPSYDGKTWRLHGKGGRILWEGVI
;
A
#
# COMPACT_ATOMS: atom_id res chain seq x y z
N MET A 1 4.04 -4.73 -14.65
CA MET A 1 3.87 -3.54 -13.77
C MET A 1 5.21 -3.34 -13.08
N CYS A 2 5.74 -2.14 -13.11
CA CYS A 2 7.01 -1.89 -12.44
C CYS A 2 6.81 -2.00 -10.92
N ASN A 3 7.69 -2.76 -10.26
CA ASN A 3 7.79 -2.77 -8.82
C ASN A 3 8.23 -1.39 -8.31
N PHE A 4 8.09 -1.18 -7.02
CA PHE A 4 8.20 0.08 -6.31
C PHE A 4 9.41 0.97 -6.67
N PHE A 5 10.56 0.40 -6.94
CA PHE A 5 11.80 1.13 -7.16
C PHE A 5 12.55 0.57 -8.36
N THR A 6 12.58 1.36 -9.42
CA THR A 6 13.17 0.99 -10.69
C THR A 6 14.60 1.51 -10.80
N LEU A 7 15.49 0.65 -11.29
CA LEU A 7 16.89 0.98 -11.54
C LEU A 7 17.33 0.44 -12.91
N VAL A 8 18.27 1.16 -13.52
CA VAL A 8 19.00 0.65 -14.68
C VAL A 8 20.50 0.78 -14.44
N SER A 9 21.30 -0.04 -15.12
CA SER A 9 22.78 0.01 -15.03
C SER A 9 23.44 -0.30 -16.36
N LYS A 10 24.69 0.11 -16.50
CA LYS A 10 25.54 -0.20 -17.67
C LYS A 10 26.29 -1.53 -17.50
N GLY A 11 26.02 -2.30 -16.44
CA GLY A 11 26.81 -3.47 -16.07
C GLY A 11 28.11 -3.13 -15.35
N ASP A 12 28.19 -1.92 -14.78
CA ASP A 12 29.37 -1.41 -14.06
C ASP A 12 29.18 -1.39 -12.52
N GLY A 13 28.03 -1.90 -12.04
CA GLY A 13 27.66 -1.93 -10.62
C GLY A 13 27.17 -0.57 -10.10
N ILE A 14 26.98 0.42 -10.98
CA ILE A 14 26.52 1.76 -10.61
C ILE A 14 25.06 1.93 -11.02
N PRO A 15 24.11 1.99 -10.06
CA PRO A 15 22.69 2.15 -10.37
C PRO A 15 22.36 3.56 -10.81
N LEU A 16 21.54 3.69 -11.83
CA LEU A 16 20.88 4.90 -12.25
C LEU A 16 19.40 4.80 -11.82
N TYR A 17 18.92 5.79 -11.08
CA TYR A 17 17.56 5.81 -10.52
C TYR A 17 17.12 7.25 -10.20
N PHE A 18 15.84 7.43 -9.92
CA PHE A 18 15.34 8.72 -9.46
C PHE A 18 15.48 8.86 -7.94
N ASP A 19 16.44 9.66 -7.49
CA ASP A 19 16.57 10.09 -6.10
C ASP A 19 15.47 11.12 -5.72
N TYR A 20 15.43 11.52 -4.45
CA TYR A 20 14.43 12.49 -3.97
C TYR A 20 14.49 13.82 -4.73
N LYS A 21 15.69 14.36 -5.03
CA LYS A 21 15.83 15.64 -5.71
C LYS A 21 15.29 15.58 -7.14
N ILE A 22 15.60 14.48 -7.84
CA ILE A 22 15.12 14.23 -9.20
C ILE A 22 13.59 14.05 -9.17
N ARG A 23 13.07 13.23 -8.26
CA ARG A 23 11.63 13.00 -8.09
C ARG A 23 10.89 14.29 -7.82
N LYS A 24 11.34 15.09 -6.86
CA LYS A 24 10.78 16.40 -6.52
C LYS A 24 10.77 17.34 -7.71
N ALA A 25 11.89 17.49 -8.41
CA ALA A 25 12.00 18.36 -9.58
C ALA A 25 11.07 17.93 -10.73
N ILE A 26 10.88 16.63 -10.93
CA ILE A 26 9.98 16.09 -11.95
C ILE A 26 8.51 16.42 -11.61
N ILE A 27 8.11 16.23 -10.37
CA ILE A 27 6.75 16.54 -9.89
C ILE A 27 6.47 18.05 -10.01
N GLU A 28 7.34 18.88 -9.48
CA GLU A 28 7.19 20.35 -9.49
C GLU A 28 7.12 20.92 -10.91
N LYS A 29 7.91 20.40 -11.84
CA LYS A 29 7.93 20.85 -13.24
C LYS A 29 6.84 20.23 -14.10
N ARG A 30 6.02 19.33 -13.57
CA ARG A 30 5.05 18.53 -14.35
C ARG A 30 5.70 17.96 -15.63
N SER A 31 6.91 17.47 -15.49
CA SER A 31 7.71 16.89 -16.58
C SER A 31 7.01 15.68 -17.20
N VAL A 32 7.39 15.32 -18.43
CA VAL A 32 6.93 14.10 -19.11
C VAL A 32 7.22 12.81 -18.33
N TYR A 33 8.15 12.86 -17.37
CA TYR A 33 8.47 11.75 -16.47
C TYR A 33 7.58 11.70 -15.22
N SER A 34 6.61 12.60 -15.07
CA SER A 34 5.85 12.80 -13.81
C SER A 34 4.93 11.66 -13.41
N SER A 35 4.72 10.66 -14.28
CA SER A 35 3.74 9.61 -14.04
C SER A 35 4.35 8.26 -13.64
N THR A 36 5.61 7.98 -13.98
CA THR A 36 6.22 6.67 -13.71
C THR A 36 7.73 6.74 -13.62
N ASP A 37 8.34 6.06 -12.67
CA ASP A 37 9.76 5.71 -12.70
C ASP A 37 9.95 4.35 -13.40
N SER A 38 9.47 4.25 -14.62
CA SER A 38 9.73 3.09 -15.48
C SER A 38 11.20 3.04 -15.89
N HIS A 39 11.68 1.87 -16.29
CA HIS A 39 13.03 1.70 -16.82
C HIS A 39 13.33 2.69 -17.94
N THR A 40 12.38 2.86 -18.87
CA THR A 40 12.48 3.83 -19.96
C THR A 40 12.60 5.27 -19.46
N SER A 41 11.77 5.66 -18.48
CA SER A 41 11.83 7.02 -17.92
C SER A 41 13.17 7.30 -17.23
N VAL A 42 13.68 6.32 -16.47
CA VAL A 42 15.00 6.45 -15.83
C VAL A 42 16.10 6.50 -16.88
N ALA A 43 16.10 5.57 -17.86
CA ALA A 43 17.07 5.54 -18.94
C ALA A 43 17.10 6.86 -19.73
N ASP A 44 15.94 7.35 -20.15
CA ASP A 44 15.79 8.59 -20.91
C ASP A 44 16.30 9.81 -20.17
N TYR A 45 16.00 9.89 -18.87
CA TYR A 45 16.48 10.99 -18.01
C TYR A 45 18.01 11.06 -17.98
N TYR A 46 18.68 9.91 -17.94
CA TYR A 46 20.15 9.81 -17.95
C TYR A 46 20.76 9.80 -19.35
N GLY A 47 19.94 10.07 -20.39
CA GLY A 47 20.42 10.22 -21.77
C GLY A 47 20.48 8.94 -22.59
N PHE A 48 19.96 7.82 -22.09
CA PHE A 48 19.89 6.53 -22.79
C PHE A 48 18.55 6.36 -23.51
N LYS A 49 18.38 7.07 -24.64
CA LYS A 49 17.12 7.08 -25.41
C LYS A 49 17.10 6.03 -26.51
N GLY A 50 15.90 5.46 -26.75
CA GLY A 50 15.67 4.52 -27.85
C GLY A 50 16.59 3.28 -27.74
N LYS A 51 17.29 2.91 -28.79
CA LYS A 51 18.17 1.73 -28.81
C LYS A 51 19.30 1.72 -27.79
N LEU A 52 19.59 2.85 -27.13
CA LEU A 52 20.59 2.89 -26.05
C LEU A 52 20.03 2.29 -24.76
N GLU A 53 18.72 2.37 -24.54
CA GLU A 53 18.05 1.72 -23.41
C GLU A 53 18.23 0.19 -23.47
N ASP A 54 18.21 -0.39 -24.67
CA ASP A 54 18.37 -1.84 -24.87
C ASP A 54 19.75 -2.38 -24.46
N LYS A 55 20.68 -1.48 -24.13
CA LYS A 55 22.04 -1.82 -23.66
C LYS A 55 22.18 -1.73 -22.14
N LEU A 56 21.10 -1.44 -21.43
CA LEU A 56 21.10 -1.33 -19.97
C LEU A 56 20.52 -2.59 -19.34
N ASN A 57 21.10 -3.01 -18.22
CA ASN A 57 20.46 -3.93 -17.32
C ASN A 57 19.29 -3.23 -16.61
N LYS A 58 18.21 -3.95 -16.34
CA LYS A 58 16.97 -3.43 -15.75
C LYS A 58 16.61 -4.22 -14.50
N TYR A 59 16.36 -3.50 -13.40
CA TYR A 59 16.11 -4.06 -12.09
C TYR A 59 14.94 -3.37 -11.40
N GLU A 60 14.26 -4.12 -10.56
CA GLU A 60 13.19 -3.62 -9.72
C GLU A 60 13.39 -4.07 -8.26
N TYR A 61 13.03 -3.23 -7.31
CA TYR A 61 13.10 -3.56 -5.90
C TYR A 61 11.83 -3.15 -5.16
N ASN A 62 11.19 -4.12 -4.52
CA ASN A 62 10.03 -3.87 -3.66
C ASN A 62 10.48 -3.71 -2.21
N LEU A 63 10.30 -2.52 -1.67
CA LEU A 63 10.70 -2.15 -0.30
C LEU A 63 9.94 -2.88 0.79
N LEU A 64 8.66 -3.17 0.56
CA LEU A 64 7.78 -3.76 1.57
C LEU A 64 8.05 -5.27 1.67
N THR A 65 8.21 -5.95 0.54
CA THR A 65 8.48 -7.39 0.48
C THR A 65 9.96 -7.72 0.53
N LYS A 66 10.85 -6.73 0.29
CA LYS A 66 12.30 -6.91 0.13
C LYS A 66 12.70 -7.76 -1.08
N GLU A 67 11.80 -7.89 -2.03
CA GLU A 67 12.02 -8.64 -3.25
C GLU A 67 12.84 -7.80 -4.25
N PHE A 68 13.89 -8.40 -4.80
CA PHE A 68 14.70 -7.86 -5.88
C PHE A 68 14.45 -8.68 -7.14
N VAL A 69 14.11 -8.01 -8.23
CA VAL A 69 13.79 -8.65 -9.50
C VAL A 69 14.77 -8.17 -10.57
N ILE A 70 15.30 -9.11 -11.33
CA ILE A 70 16.07 -8.86 -12.55
C ILE A 70 15.07 -8.90 -13.71
N ASP A 71 14.74 -7.73 -14.28
CA ASP A 71 13.81 -7.64 -15.41
C ASP A 71 14.53 -7.97 -16.72
N GLN A 72 15.72 -7.38 -16.94
CA GLN A 72 16.53 -7.65 -18.13
C GLN A 72 18.03 -7.57 -17.83
N LEU A 73 18.81 -8.45 -18.45
CA LEU A 73 20.27 -8.37 -18.50
C LEU A 73 20.70 -8.19 -19.96
N ASN A 74 21.17 -7.00 -20.29
CA ASN A 74 21.57 -6.62 -21.65
C ASN A 74 23.08 -6.35 -21.77
N THR A 75 23.79 -6.43 -20.66
CA THR A 75 25.25 -6.27 -20.58
C THR A 75 25.82 -7.16 -19.46
N ARG A 76 27.03 -6.89 -18.95
CA ARG A 76 27.60 -7.65 -17.83
C ARG A 76 26.61 -7.70 -16.66
N ASP A 77 26.40 -8.88 -16.13
CA ASP A 77 25.56 -9.07 -14.94
C ASP A 77 26.23 -8.42 -13.71
N ASP A 78 25.59 -7.39 -13.20
CA ASP A 78 25.94 -6.66 -11.99
C ASP A 78 24.82 -6.69 -10.95
N SER A 79 23.90 -7.66 -11.08
CA SER A 79 22.71 -7.80 -10.23
C SER A 79 23.04 -7.85 -8.73
N LYS A 80 24.12 -8.55 -8.36
CA LYS A 80 24.54 -8.68 -6.96
C LYS A 80 24.97 -7.34 -6.36
N GLU A 81 25.68 -6.53 -7.13
CA GLU A 81 26.10 -5.19 -6.74
C GLU A 81 24.89 -4.26 -6.55
N ILE A 82 23.95 -4.30 -7.51
CA ILE A 82 22.72 -3.50 -7.49
C ILE A 82 21.80 -3.93 -6.35
N GLU A 83 21.59 -5.23 -6.15
CA GLU A 83 20.80 -5.73 -5.02
C GLU A 83 21.40 -5.28 -3.67
N LYS A 84 22.72 -5.41 -3.51
CA LYS A 84 23.42 -4.94 -2.31
C LYS A 84 23.24 -3.44 -2.09
N PHE A 85 23.24 -2.65 -3.15
CA PHE A 85 22.93 -1.23 -3.10
C PHE A 85 21.50 -0.99 -2.61
N CYS A 86 20.49 -1.61 -3.22
CA CYS A 86 19.09 -1.48 -2.83
C CYS A 86 18.85 -1.82 -1.35
N ARG A 87 19.48 -2.89 -0.85
CA ARG A 87 19.33 -3.33 0.55
C ARG A 87 19.95 -2.36 1.57
N LYS A 88 20.86 -1.47 1.14
CA LYS A 88 21.52 -0.47 1.97
C LYS A 88 20.90 0.93 1.86
N LEU A 89 20.08 1.14 0.85
CA LEU A 89 19.51 2.44 0.57
C LEU A 89 18.50 2.85 1.67
N ASP A 90 18.67 4.05 2.20
CA ASP A 90 17.68 4.64 3.10
C ASP A 90 16.54 5.26 2.30
N PHE A 91 15.48 4.50 2.16
CA PHE A 91 14.32 4.93 1.39
C PHE A 91 13.55 6.10 2.00
N LYS A 92 13.72 6.41 3.28
CA LYS A 92 13.17 7.64 3.87
C LYS A 92 13.76 8.90 3.22
N THR A 93 14.96 8.78 2.65
CA THR A 93 15.58 9.88 1.89
C THR A 93 15.15 9.94 0.43
N ILE A 94 14.53 8.88 -0.10
CA ILE A 94 14.07 8.80 -1.50
C ILE A 94 12.58 9.15 -1.61
N VAL A 95 11.75 8.64 -0.68
CA VAL A 95 10.32 8.90 -0.60
C VAL A 95 9.95 9.17 0.86
N PRO A 96 10.17 10.40 1.36
CA PRO A 96 9.93 10.74 2.77
C PRO A 96 8.45 10.63 3.18
N GLU A 97 7.55 10.66 2.22
CA GLU A 97 6.12 10.49 2.45
C GLU A 97 5.74 9.03 2.74
N LEU A 98 6.66 8.08 2.52
CA LEU A 98 6.40 6.66 2.76
C LEU A 98 6.81 6.24 4.17
N ILE A 99 5.89 5.61 4.89
CA ILE A 99 6.13 4.97 6.18
C ILE A 99 6.33 3.46 5.93
N ILE A 100 7.54 2.97 6.13
CA ILE A 100 7.86 1.56 5.89
C ILE A 100 7.65 0.77 7.18
N HIS A 101 6.69 -0.13 7.15
CA HIS A 101 6.45 -1.12 8.21
C HIS A 101 6.02 -2.47 7.60
N PRO A 102 6.12 -3.58 8.33
CA PRO A 102 5.69 -4.89 7.84
C PRO A 102 4.19 -4.90 7.48
N ILE A 103 3.84 -5.61 6.40
CA ILE A 103 2.44 -5.89 6.08
C ILE A 103 1.96 -6.99 7.02
N VAL A 104 0.90 -6.69 7.79
CA VAL A 104 0.32 -7.58 8.79
C VAL A 104 -1.05 -8.07 8.33
N ASN A 105 -1.22 -9.40 8.29
CA ASN A 105 -2.56 -9.97 8.19
C ASN A 105 -3.17 -10.04 9.61
N PRO A 106 -4.22 -9.25 9.89
CA PRO A 106 -4.81 -9.16 11.23
C PRO A 106 -5.40 -10.48 11.70
N LEU A 107 -5.89 -11.31 10.77
CA LEU A 107 -6.52 -12.60 11.09
C LEU A 107 -5.52 -13.69 11.49
N ASN A 108 -4.22 -13.43 11.32
CA ASN A 108 -3.15 -14.31 11.84
C ASN A 108 -2.80 -13.97 13.31
N LEU A 109 -3.22 -12.81 13.81
CA LEU A 109 -2.96 -12.41 15.18
C LEU A 109 -3.88 -13.17 16.15
N ASN A 110 -3.36 -13.45 17.36
CA ASN A 110 -4.11 -14.25 18.35
C ASN A 110 -5.11 -13.38 19.14
N ARG A 111 -6.03 -12.73 18.44
CA ARG A 111 -7.12 -11.94 19.06
C ARG A 111 -8.31 -12.85 19.35
N LEU A 112 -8.73 -12.92 20.61
CA LEU A 112 -9.77 -13.84 21.06
C LEU A 112 -11.03 -13.16 21.62
N ARG A 113 -10.97 -11.86 21.92
CA ARG A 113 -12.08 -11.10 22.51
C ARG A 113 -12.07 -9.65 22.08
N VAL A 114 -13.23 -9.03 22.11
CA VAL A 114 -13.45 -7.62 21.83
C VAL A 114 -13.61 -6.86 23.16
N THR A 115 -13.08 -5.66 23.24
CA THR A 115 -13.14 -4.77 24.40
C THR A 115 -14.06 -3.57 24.12
N LYS A 116 -14.40 -2.81 25.16
CA LYS A 116 -15.14 -1.54 25.02
C LYS A 116 -14.37 -0.53 24.14
N LYS A 117 -13.03 -0.53 24.21
CA LYS A 117 -12.18 0.31 23.36
C LYS A 117 -12.33 -0.06 21.88
N ASP A 118 -12.37 -1.33 21.56
CA ASP A 118 -12.54 -1.78 20.15
C ASP A 118 -13.89 -1.34 19.58
N ILE A 119 -14.96 -1.36 20.41
CA ILE A 119 -16.28 -0.85 20.00
C ILE A 119 -16.26 0.67 19.81
N SER A 120 -15.52 1.42 20.62
CA SER A 120 -15.32 2.86 20.40
C SER A 120 -14.62 3.12 19.08
N LEU A 121 -13.53 2.39 18.80
CA LEU A 121 -12.83 2.48 17.52
C LEU A 121 -13.73 2.12 16.32
N LEU A 122 -14.59 1.10 16.49
CA LEU A 122 -15.55 0.73 15.45
C LEU A 122 -16.57 1.85 15.17
N LYS A 123 -17.06 2.54 16.20
CA LYS A 123 -17.94 3.71 16.04
C LYS A 123 -17.26 4.86 15.31
N GLU A 124 -16.04 5.19 15.69
CA GLU A 124 -15.24 6.20 15.00
C GLU A 124 -15.02 5.82 13.52
N TRP A 125 -14.61 4.56 13.27
CA TRP A 125 -14.45 4.04 11.92
C TRP A 125 -15.74 4.13 11.08
N SER A 126 -16.87 3.76 11.65
CA SER A 126 -18.15 3.77 10.95
C SER A 126 -18.52 5.15 10.38
N SER A 127 -18.11 6.23 11.04
CA SER A 127 -18.39 7.61 10.63
C SER A 127 -17.56 8.09 9.44
N VAL A 128 -16.41 7.47 9.18
CA VAL A 128 -15.46 7.90 8.13
C VAL A 128 -15.28 6.89 7.00
N ARG A 129 -15.83 5.68 7.16
CA ARG A 129 -15.63 4.54 6.25
C ARG A 129 -15.93 4.87 4.79
N ASP A 130 -17.01 5.56 4.51
CA ASP A 130 -17.48 5.79 3.14
C ASP A 130 -16.58 6.76 2.36
N SER A 131 -15.84 7.61 3.08
CA SER A 131 -14.88 8.55 2.49
C SER A 131 -13.48 7.95 2.26
N VAL A 132 -13.16 6.79 2.84
CA VAL A 132 -11.78 6.27 2.91
C VAL A 132 -11.16 6.06 1.54
N ARG A 133 -11.87 5.41 0.63
CA ARG A 133 -11.35 5.06 -0.69
C ARG A 133 -10.92 6.29 -1.48
N ASP A 134 -11.83 7.25 -1.63
CA ASP A 134 -11.60 8.44 -2.42
C ASP A 134 -10.58 9.37 -1.76
N SER A 135 -10.62 9.46 -0.44
CA SER A 135 -9.66 10.23 0.35
C SER A 135 -8.24 9.66 0.23
N VAL A 136 -8.06 8.36 0.46
CA VAL A 136 -6.73 7.71 0.37
C VAL A 136 -6.19 7.79 -1.05
N TRP A 137 -7.00 7.39 -2.04
CA TRP A 137 -6.57 7.41 -3.43
C TRP A 137 -6.12 8.80 -3.89
N SER A 138 -6.95 9.82 -3.65
CA SER A 138 -6.66 11.19 -4.12
C SER A 138 -5.53 11.85 -3.34
N SER A 139 -5.46 11.65 -2.00
CA SER A 139 -4.45 12.31 -1.18
C SER A 139 -3.07 11.72 -1.38
N VAL A 140 -2.99 10.39 -1.46
CA VAL A 140 -1.71 9.72 -1.67
C VAL A 140 -1.20 9.97 -3.08
N ARG A 141 -2.06 9.85 -4.10
CA ARG A 141 -1.67 10.07 -5.49
C ARG A 141 -1.15 11.48 -5.77
N ASP A 142 -1.66 12.47 -5.05
CA ASP A 142 -1.17 13.86 -5.19
C ASP A 142 0.15 14.09 -4.44
N SER A 143 0.50 13.21 -3.52
CA SER A 143 1.66 13.36 -2.65
C SER A 143 2.86 12.47 -3.04
N VAL A 144 2.58 11.31 -3.66
CA VAL A 144 3.60 10.34 -4.07
C VAL A 144 3.44 9.93 -5.53
N TRP A 145 4.50 9.36 -6.09
CA TRP A 145 4.48 8.84 -7.44
C TRP A 145 3.51 7.67 -7.61
N SER A 146 2.95 7.54 -8.81
CA SER A 146 2.03 6.45 -9.12
C SER A 146 2.65 5.07 -8.87
N SER A 147 3.93 4.88 -9.21
CA SER A 147 4.64 3.62 -8.96
C SER A 147 4.74 3.27 -7.48
N VAL A 148 5.00 4.27 -6.62
CA VAL A 148 5.02 4.09 -5.15
C VAL A 148 3.64 3.71 -4.64
N TRP A 149 2.62 4.45 -5.06
CA TRP A 149 1.23 4.17 -4.71
C TRP A 149 0.80 2.78 -5.15
N ASP A 150 1.00 2.45 -6.43
CA ASP A 150 0.57 1.18 -7.02
C ASP A 150 1.28 0.01 -6.35
N SER A 151 2.58 0.11 -6.10
CA SER A 151 3.35 -0.95 -5.43
C SER A 151 2.92 -1.18 -3.99
N VAL A 152 2.66 -0.12 -3.20
CA VAL A 152 2.14 -0.28 -1.83
C VAL A 152 0.76 -0.92 -1.86
N ARG A 153 -0.15 -0.38 -2.68
CA ARG A 153 -1.50 -0.92 -2.83
C ARG A 153 -1.49 -2.40 -3.22
N ASP A 154 -0.70 -2.75 -4.24
CA ASP A 154 -0.64 -4.10 -4.76
C ASP A 154 0.05 -5.05 -3.77
N SER A 155 1.13 -4.63 -3.12
CA SER A 155 1.77 -5.44 -2.08
C SER A 155 0.84 -5.73 -0.90
N VAL A 156 0.06 -4.75 -0.45
CA VAL A 156 -0.94 -4.98 0.62
C VAL A 156 -2.07 -5.87 0.11
N ARG A 157 -2.60 -5.61 -1.09
CA ARG A 157 -3.66 -6.42 -1.68
C ARG A 157 -3.22 -7.89 -1.81
N ASP A 158 -2.08 -8.15 -2.39
CA ASP A 158 -1.61 -9.49 -2.69
C ASP A 158 -1.21 -10.26 -1.42
N SER A 159 -0.71 -9.54 -0.41
CA SER A 159 -0.31 -10.16 0.86
C SER A 159 -1.49 -10.52 1.76
N VAL A 160 -2.57 -9.72 1.79
CA VAL A 160 -3.60 -9.89 2.82
C VAL A 160 -5.04 -9.91 2.31
N TRP A 161 -5.35 -9.28 1.16
CA TRP A 161 -6.74 -9.10 0.74
C TRP A 161 -7.50 -10.41 0.55
N SER A 162 -6.96 -11.35 -0.22
CA SER A 162 -7.65 -12.59 -0.52
C SER A 162 -7.91 -13.41 0.74
N SER A 163 -6.90 -13.56 1.61
CA SER A 163 -7.06 -14.31 2.85
C SER A 163 -8.05 -13.68 3.83
N VAL A 164 -8.03 -12.36 3.96
CA VAL A 164 -8.97 -11.62 4.83
C VAL A 164 -10.39 -11.72 4.27
N ARG A 165 -10.58 -11.43 2.98
CA ARG A 165 -11.88 -11.55 2.30
C ARG A 165 -12.49 -12.93 2.47
N ASP A 166 -11.72 -13.96 2.16
CA ASP A 166 -12.22 -15.35 2.17
C ASP A 166 -12.50 -15.84 3.58
N SER A 167 -11.67 -15.49 4.55
CA SER A 167 -11.89 -15.84 5.96
C SER A 167 -13.10 -15.12 6.55
N VAL A 168 -13.28 -13.83 6.26
CA VAL A 168 -14.47 -13.08 6.71
C VAL A 168 -15.72 -13.66 6.04
N TRP A 169 -15.69 -13.86 4.72
CA TRP A 169 -16.82 -14.47 4.01
C TRP A 169 -17.21 -15.83 4.58
N SER A 170 -16.26 -16.72 4.77
CA SER A 170 -16.54 -18.05 5.34
C SER A 170 -17.20 -17.97 6.71
N SER A 171 -16.88 -16.96 7.52
CA SER A 171 -17.45 -16.80 8.86
C SER A 171 -18.87 -16.22 8.88
N VAL A 172 -19.28 -15.49 7.82
CA VAL A 172 -20.62 -14.85 7.76
C VAL A 172 -21.58 -15.56 6.82
N ARG A 173 -21.11 -16.40 5.90
CA ARG A 173 -21.88 -17.00 4.80
C ARG A 173 -23.21 -17.58 5.26
N ASP A 174 -23.23 -18.28 6.38
CA ASP A 174 -24.42 -18.96 6.88
C ASP A 174 -25.37 -18.02 7.66
N SER A 175 -24.90 -16.80 8.01
CA SER A 175 -25.65 -15.80 8.77
C SER A 175 -26.16 -14.63 7.94
N VAL A 176 -25.66 -14.45 6.71
CA VAL A 176 -26.08 -13.38 5.80
C VAL A 176 -26.58 -13.95 4.47
N ARG A 177 -27.54 -13.23 3.86
CA ARG A 177 -28.03 -13.58 2.52
C ARG A 177 -27.02 -13.16 1.45
N ASP A 178 -27.01 -13.85 0.32
CA ASP A 178 -26.15 -13.50 -0.83
C ASP A 178 -26.33 -12.05 -1.28
N SER A 179 -27.55 -11.49 -1.12
CA SER A 179 -27.84 -10.09 -1.46
C SER A 179 -27.04 -9.05 -0.67
N VAL A 180 -26.49 -9.39 0.49
CA VAL A 180 -25.68 -8.47 1.31
C VAL A 180 -24.17 -8.74 1.20
N TRP A 181 -23.77 -9.73 0.40
CA TRP A 181 -22.37 -10.05 0.17
C TRP A 181 -21.55 -8.86 -0.31
N SER A 182 -22.10 -8.07 -1.24
CA SER A 182 -21.42 -6.86 -1.74
C SER A 182 -21.11 -5.88 -0.60
N SER A 183 -22.07 -5.64 0.30
CA SER A 183 -21.87 -4.74 1.45
C SER A 183 -20.79 -5.25 2.41
N VAL A 184 -20.77 -6.55 2.70
CA VAL A 184 -19.70 -7.17 3.53
C VAL A 184 -18.34 -7.01 2.86
N ARG A 185 -18.24 -7.40 1.59
CA ARG A 185 -17.00 -7.28 0.81
C ARG A 185 -16.49 -5.84 0.77
N ASP A 186 -17.37 -4.90 0.47
CA ASP A 186 -17.00 -3.48 0.31
C ASP A 186 -16.58 -2.86 1.66
N SER A 187 -17.21 -3.25 2.77
CA SER A 187 -16.80 -2.80 4.09
C SER A 187 -15.43 -3.36 4.53
N VAL A 188 -15.14 -4.62 4.19
CA VAL A 188 -13.82 -5.22 4.42
C VAL A 188 -12.78 -4.53 3.54
N TRP A 189 -13.11 -4.27 2.27
CA TRP A 189 -12.23 -3.54 1.36
C TRP A 189 -11.93 -2.11 1.84
N SER A 190 -12.93 -1.42 2.40
CA SER A 190 -12.72 -0.11 3.04
C SER A 190 -11.71 -0.18 4.17
N SER A 191 -11.71 -1.24 4.99
CA SER A 191 -10.70 -1.39 6.05
C SER A 191 -9.29 -1.67 5.51
N VAL A 192 -9.17 -2.34 4.36
CA VAL A 192 -7.89 -2.48 3.64
C VAL A 192 -7.39 -1.13 3.13
N TRP A 193 -8.26 -0.26 2.61
CA TRP A 193 -7.89 1.10 2.22
C TRP A 193 -7.39 1.93 3.41
N ALA A 194 -8.07 1.82 4.54
CA ALA A 194 -7.59 2.45 5.78
C ALA A 194 -6.21 1.92 6.18
N TYR A 195 -5.99 0.62 6.12
CA TYR A 195 -4.68 0.03 6.41
C TYR A 195 -3.61 0.47 5.40
N ILE A 196 -3.91 0.56 4.11
CA ILE A 196 -3.00 1.11 3.10
C ILE A 196 -2.59 2.55 3.45
N SER A 197 -3.51 3.36 4.00
CA SER A 197 -3.19 4.74 4.40
C SER A 197 -2.09 4.83 5.47
N SER A 198 -1.89 3.78 6.27
CA SER A 198 -0.84 3.73 7.31
C SER A 198 0.58 3.73 6.76
N PHE A 199 0.74 3.43 5.48
CA PHE A 199 2.04 3.46 4.80
C PHE A 199 2.41 4.85 4.28
N PHE A 200 1.59 5.89 4.54
CA PHE A 200 1.83 7.22 4.00
C PHE A 200 1.72 8.30 5.06
N ASN A 201 2.72 9.18 5.09
CA ASN A 201 2.72 10.38 5.93
C ASN A 201 2.06 11.52 5.15
N ILE A 202 0.75 11.60 5.19
CA ILE A 202 -0.05 12.62 4.51
C ILE A 202 -0.46 13.69 5.51
N GLU A 203 -0.08 14.92 5.28
CA GLU A 203 -0.41 16.04 6.16
C GLU A 203 -1.89 16.44 6.03
N LYS A 204 -2.42 16.41 4.81
CA LYS A 204 -3.80 16.80 4.52
C LYS A 204 -4.51 15.79 3.63
N TRP A 205 -5.50 15.12 4.22
CA TRP A 205 -6.37 14.17 3.52
C TRP A 205 -7.54 14.91 2.84
N LYS A 206 -7.87 14.54 1.61
CA LYS A 206 -8.99 15.08 0.86
C LYS A 206 -10.31 14.41 1.26
N TYR A 207 -11.41 15.12 1.05
CA TYR A 207 -12.80 14.64 1.23
C TYR A 207 -13.16 14.18 2.64
N ILE A 208 -12.39 14.59 3.65
CA ILE A 208 -12.65 14.28 5.04
C ILE A 208 -12.09 15.38 5.96
N ASP A 209 -12.88 15.78 6.95
CA ASP A 209 -12.42 16.70 7.98
C ASP A 209 -11.51 15.99 8.98
N HIS A 210 -10.33 16.55 9.21
CA HIS A 210 -9.35 16.00 10.13
C HIS A 210 -8.37 17.09 10.60
N LYS A 211 -7.66 16.81 11.66
CA LYS A 211 -6.54 17.66 12.08
C LYS A 211 -5.32 17.38 11.20
N PRO A 212 -4.58 18.41 10.74
CA PRO A 212 -3.34 18.21 9.98
C PRO A 212 -2.37 17.24 10.68
N GLY A 213 -1.76 16.37 9.91
CA GLY A 213 -0.82 15.36 10.41
C GLY A 213 -1.46 14.18 11.16
N ILE A 214 -2.79 14.15 11.32
CA ILE A 214 -3.51 13.01 11.90
C ILE A 214 -4.16 12.21 10.78
N ASN A 215 -3.92 10.91 10.77
CA ASN A 215 -4.60 10.01 9.84
C ASN A 215 -6.07 9.84 10.29
N PRO A 216 -7.06 10.28 9.49
CA PRO A 216 -8.46 10.20 9.88
C PRO A 216 -9.01 8.76 9.97
N PHE A 217 -8.27 7.79 9.47
CA PHE A 217 -8.62 6.37 9.47
C PHE A 217 -7.92 5.57 10.57
N GLN A 218 -7.32 6.27 11.55
CA GLN A 218 -6.52 5.66 12.61
C GLN A 218 -7.29 4.61 13.40
N SER A 219 -8.59 4.82 13.62
CA SER A 219 -9.45 3.86 14.32
C SER A 219 -9.53 2.49 13.61
N ALA A 220 -9.62 2.47 12.29
CA ALA A 220 -9.58 1.22 11.52
C ALA A 220 -8.18 0.60 11.51
N ILE A 221 -7.13 1.41 11.43
CA ILE A 221 -5.73 0.96 11.51
C ILE A 221 -5.47 0.31 12.87
N ASP A 222 -5.95 0.89 13.95
CA ASP A 222 -5.80 0.35 15.30
C ASP A 222 -6.55 -0.97 15.48
N LEU A 223 -7.78 -1.08 14.95
CA LEU A 223 -8.49 -2.35 14.89
C LEU A 223 -7.68 -3.41 14.12
N TRP A 224 -7.19 -3.08 12.95
CA TRP A 224 -6.38 -3.96 12.11
C TRP A 224 -5.13 -4.45 12.84
N ASN A 225 -4.36 -3.52 13.41
CA ASN A 225 -3.13 -3.84 14.14
C ASN A 225 -3.40 -4.63 15.43
N SER A 226 -4.60 -4.52 16.00
CA SER A 226 -5.01 -5.32 17.15
C SER A 226 -5.54 -6.71 16.78
N GLY A 227 -5.60 -7.07 15.50
CA GLY A 227 -6.09 -8.35 15.02
C GLY A 227 -7.60 -8.41 14.83
N LEU A 228 -8.24 -7.27 14.56
CA LEU A 228 -9.67 -7.17 14.33
C LEU A 228 -9.96 -6.60 12.95
N VAL A 229 -10.81 -7.29 12.18
CA VAL A 229 -11.32 -6.82 10.89
C VAL A 229 -12.80 -6.47 11.03
N PRO A 230 -13.17 -5.20 10.78
CA PRO A 230 -14.57 -4.81 10.76
C PRO A 230 -15.24 -5.24 9.45
N SER A 231 -16.48 -5.71 9.54
CA SER A 231 -17.36 -5.91 8.39
C SER A 231 -18.77 -5.37 8.68
N TYR A 232 -19.49 -4.99 7.62
CA TYR A 232 -20.83 -4.42 7.68
C TYR A 232 -21.70 -4.97 6.56
N ASP A 233 -22.87 -5.49 6.89
CA ASP A 233 -23.80 -6.07 5.91
C ASP A 233 -24.94 -5.14 5.48
N GLY A 234 -24.86 -3.86 5.83
CA GLY A 234 -25.91 -2.87 5.60
C GLY A 234 -26.80 -2.63 6.84
N LYS A 235 -26.71 -3.50 7.86
CA LYS A 235 -27.49 -3.40 9.09
C LYS A 235 -26.66 -3.69 10.34
N THR A 236 -25.82 -4.72 10.29
CA THR A 236 -25.09 -5.24 11.45
C THR A 236 -23.60 -5.13 11.21
N TRP A 237 -22.89 -4.59 12.17
CA TRP A 237 -21.44 -4.59 12.24
C TRP A 237 -20.93 -5.87 12.89
N ARG A 238 -19.79 -6.36 12.41
CA ARG A 238 -19.06 -7.47 13.01
C ARG A 238 -17.59 -7.13 13.16
N LEU A 239 -16.97 -7.69 14.21
CA LEU A 239 -15.53 -7.69 14.39
C LEU A 239 -15.02 -9.12 14.32
N HIS A 240 -14.16 -9.37 13.34
CA HIS A 240 -13.57 -10.68 13.08
C HIS A 240 -12.17 -10.73 13.66
N GLY A 241 -11.86 -11.79 14.41
CA GLY A 241 -10.52 -12.07 14.93
C GLY A 241 -9.85 -13.23 14.19
N LYS A 242 -8.98 -13.95 14.87
CA LYS A 242 -8.17 -15.05 14.32
C LYS A 242 -8.97 -15.98 13.41
N GLY A 243 -8.45 -16.17 12.19
CA GLY A 243 -9.07 -17.04 11.18
C GLY A 243 -10.43 -16.57 10.67
N GLY A 244 -10.78 -15.29 10.86
CA GLY A 244 -12.06 -14.72 10.44
C GLY A 244 -13.22 -14.93 11.41
N ARG A 245 -13.01 -15.60 12.57
CA ARG A 245 -14.06 -15.86 13.54
C ARG A 245 -14.73 -14.59 14.04
N ILE A 246 -16.06 -14.53 14.03
CA ILE A 246 -16.82 -13.41 14.63
C ILE A 246 -16.60 -13.41 16.14
N LEU A 247 -16.05 -12.32 16.66
CA LEU A 247 -15.84 -12.11 18.09
C LEU A 247 -16.88 -11.17 18.71
N TRP A 248 -17.52 -10.38 17.86
CA TRP A 248 -18.58 -9.46 18.25
C TRP A 248 -19.46 -9.12 17.05
N GLU A 249 -20.75 -8.96 17.30
CA GLU A 249 -21.70 -8.41 16.32
C GLU A 249 -22.72 -7.50 17.03
N GLY A 250 -23.22 -6.49 16.31
CA GLY A 250 -24.22 -5.56 16.84
C GLY A 250 -24.46 -4.36 15.93
N VAL A 251 -25.38 -3.52 16.37
CA VAL A 251 -25.65 -2.19 15.79
C VAL A 251 -24.96 -1.14 16.64
N ILE A 252 -24.34 -0.13 16.02
CA ILE A 252 -23.56 0.94 16.68
C ILE A 252 -24.08 2.32 16.32
#